data_af91d5aa2e86951dd086ad91481bb885
#
_entry.id   af91d5aa2e86951dd086ad91481bb885
#
_cell.length_a   1.000
_cell.length_b   1.000
_cell.length_c   1.000
_cell.angle_alpha   90.00
_cell.angle_beta   90.00
_cell.angle_gamma   90.00
#
_symmetry.space_group_name_H-M   'P 1'
#
loop_
_entity.id
_entity.type
_entity.pdbx_description
1 polymer ?
#
loop_
_entity_poly.entity_id
_entity_poly.type
_entity_poly.pdbx_seq_one_letter_code
_entity_poly.pdbx_strand_id
1 'polypeptide(L)'
;MCFLLHENLFMSDALVIIPTYNEKENIEAIIRAVFTQKKSFHILVVDDNSPDGTSVIVEKLISEFPNQLFIEKRLGKNGLGTAYIHGFKWALARKYEYIIEMDADFSHNPKDSKNIYNF
;
A
#
# COMPACT_ATOMS: atom_id res chain seq x y z
N MET A 1 4.46 7.56 28.75
CA MET A 1 4.54 6.33 27.96
C MET A 1 3.19 5.87 27.43
N CYS A 2 2.11 6.16 28.14
CA CYS A 2 0.77 5.79 27.63
C CYS A 2 0.45 6.41 26.28
N PHE A 3 0.93 7.61 26.01
CA PHE A 3 0.65 8.23 24.73
C PHE A 3 1.37 7.51 23.57
N LEU A 4 2.51 6.84 23.84
CA LEU A 4 3.17 6.05 22.82
C LEU A 4 2.34 4.84 22.42
N LEU A 5 1.72 4.19 23.40
CA LEU A 5 0.79 3.09 23.12
C LEU A 5 -0.41 3.58 22.35
N HIS A 6 -0.91 4.76 22.71
CA HIS A 6 -2.04 5.36 22.00
C HIS A 6 -1.68 5.67 20.54
N GLU A 7 -0.48 6.19 20.28
CA GLU A 7 -0.03 6.45 18.95
C GLU A 7 0.07 5.17 18.12
N ASN A 8 0.48 4.06 18.75
CA ASN A 8 0.63 2.78 18.05
C ASN A 8 -0.68 2.21 17.55
N LEU A 9 -1.83 2.71 17.99
CA LEU A 9 -3.13 2.27 17.45
C LEU A 9 -3.26 2.57 15.96
N PHE A 10 -2.59 3.64 15.47
CA PHE A 10 -2.70 4.09 14.09
C PHE A 10 -1.37 4.00 13.34
N MET A 11 -0.35 3.42 13.96
CA MET A 11 0.97 3.33 13.37
C MET A 11 1.32 1.88 13.05
N SER A 12 2.11 1.71 12.03
CA SER A 12 2.66 0.41 11.67
C SER A 12 4.12 0.60 11.31
N ASP A 13 4.94 -0.40 11.61
CA ASP A 13 6.33 -0.44 11.18
C ASP A 13 6.47 -1.03 9.77
N ALA A 14 5.40 -1.49 9.17
CA ALA A 14 5.40 -2.19 7.89
C ALA A 14 4.51 -1.51 6.86
N LEU A 15 5.07 -1.24 5.69
CA LEU A 15 4.35 -0.65 4.56
C LEU A 15 4.32 -1.62 3.40
N VAL A 16 3.14 -1.82 2.82
CA VAL A 16 2.97 -2.58 1.58
C VAL A 16 2.88 -1.58 0.42
N ILE A 17 3.77 -1.70 -0.54
CA ILE A 17 3.76 -0.86 -1.74
C ILE A 17 3.07 -1.63 -2.87
N ILE A 18 2.03 -1.04 -3.43
CA ILE A 18 1.24 -1.65 -4.49
C ILE A 18 1.25 -0.72 -5.71
N PRO A 19 2.07 -1.01 -6.73
CA PRO A 19 2.02 -0.25 -7.96
C PRO A 19 0.77 -0.61 -8.74
N THR A 20 0.13 0.39 -9.35
CA THR A 20 -1.08 0.15 -10.12
C THR A 20 -1.01 0.84 -11.49
N TYR A 21 -1.55 0.13 -12.48
CA TYR A 21 -1.92 0.70 -13.77
C TYR A 21 -3.10 -0.10 -14.30
N ASN A 22 -4.29 0.52 -14.36
CA ASN A 22 -5.53 -0.13 -14.79
C ASN A 22 -5.88 -1.36 -13.95
N GLU A 23 -5.92 -1.16 -12.64
CA GLU A 23 -6.23 -2.23 -11.68
C GLU A 23 -7.56 -2.02 -10.96
N LYS A 24 -8.50 -1.29 -11.57
CA LYS A 24 -9.76 -0.93 -10.88
C LYS A 24 -10.56 -2.15 -10.42
N GLU A 25 -10.44 -3.27 -11.13
CA GLU A 25 -11.21 -4.47 -10.80
C GLU A 25 -10.65 -5.22 -9.59
N ASN A 26 -9.38 -5.05 -9.30
CA ASN A 26 -8.69 -5.81 -8.27
C ASN A 26 -8.27 -5.01 -7.06
N ILE A 27 -8.08 -3.69 -7.22
CA ILE A 27 -7.39 -2.90 -6.19
C ILE A 27 -8.13 -2.87 -4.86
N GLU A 28 -9.46 -2.76 -4.89
CA GLU A 28 -10.20 -2.71 -3.63
C GLU A 28 -10.07 -4.03 -2.86
N ALA A 29 -10.23 -5.16 -3.55
CA ALA A 29 -10.14 -6.48 -2.93
C ALA A 29 -8.76 -6.71 -2.32
N ILE A 30 -7.70 -6.28 -3.02
CA ILE A 30 -6.34 -6.44 -2.53
C ILE A 30 -6.11 -5.58 -1.29
N ILE A 31 -6.55 -4.32 -1.31
CA ILE A 31 -6.39 -3.43 -0.15
C ILE A 31 -7.10 -4.01 1.06
N ARG A 32 -8.35 -4.44 0.90
CA ARG A 32 -9.12 -5.01 2.01
C ARG A 32 -8.48 -6.28 2.54
N ALA A 33 -7.96 -7.13 1.64
CA ALA A 33 -7.31 -8.38 2.06
C ALA A 33 -6.05 -8.10 2.88
N VAL A 34 -5.25 -7.11 2.50
CA VAL A 34 -4.07 -6.74 3.27
C VAL A 34 -4.46 -6.24 4.66
N PHE A 35 -5.49 -5.40 4.75
CA PHE A 35 -5.90 -4.86 6.04
C PHE A 35 -6.58 -5.90 6.95
N THR A 36 -6.98 -7.06 6.44
CA THR A 36 -7.54 -8.12 7.27
C THR A 36 -6.48 -9.02 7.87
N GLN A 37 -5.21 -8.84 7.54
CA GLN A 37 -4.14 -9.66 8.10
C GLN A 37 -3.95 -9.35 9.58
N LYS A 38 -3.41 -10.31 10.33
CA LYS A 38 -3.16 -10.12 11.77
C LYS A 38 -2.15 -9.02 12.02
N LYS A 39 -1.12 -8.93 11.18
CA LYS A 39 -0.15 -7.84 11.24
C LYS A 39 -0.82 -6.57 10.75
N SER A 40 -0.64 -5.50 11.49
CA SER A 40 -1.13 -4.19 11.08
C SER A 40 -0.19 -3.61 10.01
N PHE A 41 -0.67 -3.55 8.78
CA PHE A 41 0.08 -2.95 7.68
C PHE A 41 -0.49 -1.58 7.34
N HIS A 42 0.40 -0.71 6.85
CA HIS A 42 -0.02 0.45 6.07
C HIS A 42 0.15 0.11 4.60
N ILE A 43 -0.55 0.81 3.74
CA ILE A 43 -0.49 0.58 2.29
C ILE A 43 -0.21 1.88 1.58
N LEU A 44 0.73 1.85 0.66
CA LEU A 44 0.95 2.92 -0.31
C LEU A 44 0.65 2.38 -1.70
N VAL A 45 -0.34 2.96 -2.37
CA VAL A 45 -0.60 2.70 -3.77
C VAL A 45 0.18 3.72 -4.59
N VAL A 46 0.98 3.25 -5.56
CA VAL A 46 1.68 4.13 -6.49
C VAL A 46 1.00 3.95 -7.85
N ASP A 47 0.16 4.92 -8.21
CA ASP A 47 -0.64 4.82 -9.43
C ASP A 47 -0.01 5.60 -10.57
N ASP A 48 0.18 4.92 -11.69
CA ASP A 48 0.82 5.48 -12.88
C ASP A 48 -0.21 6.09 -13.83
N ASN A 49 -1.07 6.95 -13.29
CA ASN A 49 -2.06 7.68 -14.06
C ASN A 49 -3.02 6.74 -14.81
N SER A 50 -3.58 5.80 -14.08
CA SER A 50 -4.52 4.82 -14.65
C SER A 50 -5.74 5.52 -15.23
N PRO A 51 -6.04 5.31 -16.50
CA PRO A 51 -7.22 5.92 -17.11
C PRO A 51 -8.55 5.26 -16.73
N ASP A 52 -8.51 4.10 -16.08
CA ASP A 52 -9.72 3.34 -15.74
C ASP A 52 -10.41 3.76 -14.44
N GLY A 53 -9.84 4.74 -13.71
CA GLY A 53 -10.42 5.18 -12.46
C GLY A 53 -9.88 4.47 -11.23
N THR A 54 -8.77 3.75 -11.35
CA THR A 54 -8.13 3.08 -10.22
C THR A 54 -7.90 4.04 -9.06
N SER A 55 -7.34 5.23 -9.32
CA SER A 55 -7.03 6.17 -8.26
C SER A 55 -8.27 6.68 -7.53
N VAL A 56 -9.39 6.81 -8.23
CA VAL A 56 -10.64 7.25 -7.61
C VAL A 56 -11.11 6.22 -6.57
N ILE A 57 -11.00 4.94 -6.90
CA ILE A 57 -11.35 3.87 -5.97
C ILE A 57 -10.47 3.94 -4.72
N VAL A 58 -9.17 4.10 -4.91
CA VAL A 58 -8.24 4.19 -3.78
C VAL A 58 -8.54 5.41 -2.93
N GLU A 59 -8.80 6.55 -3.55
CA GLU A 59 -9.10 7.77 -2.81
C GLU A 59 -10.36 7.63 -1.95
N LYS A 60 -11.37 6.94 -2.45
CA LYS A 60 -12.57 6.66 -1.65
C LYS A 60 -12.24 5.75 -0.46
N LEU A 61 -11.38 4.78 -0.67
CA LEU A 61 -10.99 3.86 0.41
C LEU A 61 -10.16 4.54 1.49
N ILE A 62 -9.43 5.60 1.15
CA ILE A 62 -8.67 6.36 2.15
C ILE A 62 -9.60 6.91 3.24
N SER A 63 -10.80 7.31 2.88
CA SER A 63 -11.79 7.78 3.87
C SER A 63 -12.18 6.69 4.88
N GLU A 64 -12.14 5.44 4.44
CA GLU A 64 -12.44 4.30 5.30
C GLU A 64 -11.23 3.88 6.14
N PHE A 65 -10.03 4.08 5.63
CA PHE A 65 -8.78 3.68 6.28
C PHE A 65 -7.84 4.88 6.45
N PRO A 66 -8.26 5.90 7.23
CA PRO A 66 -7.45 7.11 7.38
C PRO A 66 -6.14 6.81 8.08
N ASN A 67 -5.07 7.45 7.63
CA ASN A 67 -3.72 7.28 8.18
C ASN A 67 -3.13 5.88 8.02
N GLN A 68 -3.75 5.04 7.21
CA GLN A 68 -3.28 3.68 6.95
C GLN A 68 -3.14 3.39 5.47
N LEU A 69 -3.96 4.06 4.64
CA LEU A 69 -3.92 3.91 3.19
C LEU A 69 -3.51 5.23 2.58
N PHE A 70 -2.51 5.18 1.70
CA PHE A 70 -1.95 6.35 1.05
C PHE A 70 -1.86 6.12 -0.45
N ILE A 71 -1.86 7.19 -1.21
CA ILE A 71 -1.71 7.11 -2.66
C ILE A 71 -0.72 8.16 -3.15
N GLU A 72 0.16 7.75 -4.07
CA GLU A 72 1.02 8.62 -4.83
C GLU A 72 0.67 8.45 -6.30
N LYS A 73 0.29 9.54 -6.97
CA LYS A 73 -0.07 9.50 -8.38
C LYS A 73 1.11 10.03 -9.20
N ARG A 74 1.53 9.24 -10.20
CA ARG A 74 2.59 9.65 -11.10
C ARG A 74 1.99 10.06 -12.43
N LEU A 75 2.76 10.80 -13.23
CA LEU A 75 2.23 11.41 -14.46
C LEU A 75 2.02 10.41 -15.59
N GLY A 76 2.62 9.23 -15.52
CA GLY A 76 2.46 8.25 -16.58
C GLY A 76 3.09 6.93 -16.22
N LYS A 77 2.91 5.95 -17.11
CA LYS A 77 3.43 4.61 -16.89
C LYS A 77 4.93 4.57 -17.13
N ASN A 78 5.71 4.54 -16.06
CA ASN A 78 7.17 4.55 -16.13
C ASN A 78 7.78 3.19 -15.78
N GLY A 79 6.95 2.16 -15.68
CA GLY A 79 7.40 0.81 -15.39
C GLY A 79 7.33 0.44 -13.93
N LEU A 80 7.22 -0.86 -13.68
CA LEU A 80 7.02 -1.43 -12.35
C LEU A 80 8.20 -1.11 -11.42
N GLY A 81 9.42 -1.25 -11.93
CA GLY A 81 10.62 -1.00 -11.13
C GLY A 81 10.70 0.42 -10.61
N THR A 82 10.37 1.40 -11.46
CA THR A 82 10.41 2.80 -11.03
C THR A 82 9.30 3.11 -10.03
N ALA A 83 8.17 2.42 -10.12
CA ALA A 83 7.08 2.58 -9.16
C ALA A 83 7.51 2.10 -7.78
N TYR A 84 8.19 0.97 -7.70
CA TYR A 84 8.71 0.46 -6.44
C TYR A 84 9.77 1.39 -5.86
N ILE A 85 10.66 1.93 -6.70
CA ILE A 85 11.67 2.88 -6.25
C ILE A 85 11.02 4.12 -5.66
N HIS A 86 10.00 4.64 -6.33
CA HIS A 86 9.26 5.80 -5.83
C HIS A 86 8.65 5.51 -4.46
N GLY A 87 7.98 4.36 -4.33
CA GLY A 87 7.36 3.97 -3.07
C GLY A 87 8.37 3.72 -1.97
N PHE A 88 9.52 3.15 -2.33
CA PHE A 88 10.59 2.88 -1.38
C PHE A 88 11.14 4.17 -0.77
N LYS A 89 11.39 5.17 -1.62
CA LYS A 89 11.85 6.49 -1.15
C LYS A 89 10.81 7.14 -0.25
N TRP A 90 9.54 7.04 -0.62
CA TRP A 90 8.44 7.57 0.17
C TRP A 90 8.43 6.90 1.56
N ALA A 91 8.62 5.59 1.60
CA ALA A 91 8.62 4.82 2.84
C ALA A 91 9.80 5.17 3.73
N LEU A 92 10.98 5.32 3.15
CA LEU A 92 12.18 5.67 3.91
C LEU A 92 12.05 7.04 4.57
N ALA A 93 11.45 8.00 3.88
CA ALA A 93 11.22 9.33 4.43
C ALA A 93 10.30 9.29 5.64
N ARG A 94 9.45 8.28 5.73
CA ARG A 94 8.48 8.10 6.82
C ARG A 94 8.92 7.08 7.86
N LYS A 95 10.14 6.56 7.71
CA LYS A 95 10.81 5.70 8.68
C LYS A 95 10.12 4.35 8.92
N TYR A 96 9.52 3.77 7.87
CA TYR A 96 9.05 2.40 7.97
C TYR A 96 10.24 1.45 8.08
N GLU A 97 10.11 0.45 8.93
CA GLU A 97 11.18 -0.54 9.15
C GLU A 97 11.08 -1.69 8.15
N TYR A 98 9.87 -2.01 7.70
CA TYR A 98 9.64 -3.12 6.77
C TYR A 98 8.88 -2.60 5.57
N ILE A 99 9.36 -2.94 4.40
CA ILE A 99 8.75 -2.52 3.14
C ILE A 99 8.50 -3.77 2.32
N ILE A 100 7.23 -3.97 1.97
CA ILE A 100 6.78 -5.16 1.24
C ILE A 100 6.27 -4.70 -0.12
N GLU A 101 6.73 -5.36 -1.17
CA GLU A 101 6.25 -5.10 -2.53
C GLU A 101 5.18 -6.11 -2.89
N MET A 102 4.08 -5.65 -3.46
CA MET A 102 2.97 -6.52 -3.84
C MET A 102 2.35 -6.06 -5.14
N ASP A 103 2.18 -6.99 -6.07
CA ASP A 103 1.53 -6.69 -7.35
C ASP A 103 0.01 -6.63 -7.18
N ALA A 104 -0.63 -5.76 -7.96
CA ALA A 104 -2.07 -5.52 -7.86
C ALA A 104 -2.92 -6.43 -8.74
N ASP A 105 -2.34 -7.45 -9.33
CA ASP A 105 -3.00 -8.32 -10.29
C ASP A 105 -3.32 -9.72 -9.75
N PHE A 106 -3.24 -9.89 -8.42
CA PHE A 106 -3.39 -11.17 -7.75
C PHE A 106 -2.34 -12.20 -8.11
N SER A 107 -1.20 -11.80 -8.69
CA SER A 107 -0.07 -12.70 -8.92
C SER A 107 0.48 -13.23 -7.58
N HIS A 108 0.24 -12.49 -6.50
CA HIS A 108 0.53 -12.92 -5.13
C HIS A 108 -0.76 -13.06 -4.36
N ASN A 109 -0.88 -14.12 -3.55
CA ASN A 109 -1.98 -14.26 -2.62
C ASN A 109 -1.77 -13.24 -1.48
N PRO A 110 -2.71 -12.33 -1.23
CA PRO A 110 -2.53 -11.35 -0.15
C PRO A 110 -2.26 -11.98 1.22
N LYS A 111 -2.72 -13.21 1.45
CA LYS A 111 -2.44 -13.92 2.71
C LYS A 111 -0.97 -14.21 2.91
N ASP A 112 -0.19 -14.23 1.83
CA ASP A 112 1.24 -14.49 1.91
C ASP A 112 2.03 -13.26 2.35
N SER A 113 1.40 -12.11 2.49
CA SER A 113 2.07 -10.88 2.90
C SER A 113 2.83 -11.04 4.22
N LYS A 114 2.27 -11.79 5.17
CA LYS A 114 2.96 -11.99 6.44
C LYS A 114 4.19 -12.88 6.30
N ASN A 115 4.23 -13.77 5.31
CA ASN A 115 5.43 -14.58 5.05
C ASN A 115 6.52 -13.70 4.44
N ILE A 116 6.14 -12.76 3.58
CA ILE A 116 7.06 -11.79 3.02
C ILE A 116 7.60 -10.90 4.13
N TYR A 117 6.74 -10.52 5.06
CA TYR A 117 7.10 -9.66 6.18
C TYR A 117 8.20 -10.28 7.05
N ASN A 118 8.24 -11.58 7.14
CA ASN A 118 9.16 -12.28 8.05
C ASN A 118 10.53 -12.57 7.48
N PHE A 119 10.84 -12.13 6.27
CA PHE A 119 12.17 -12.39 5.72
C PHE A 119 13.27 -11.50 6.29
#